data_38e85ff0f49a0214a0c25a1543b195dc
#
_entry.id   38e85ff0f49a0214a0c25a1543b195dc
#
_cell.length_a   1.000
_cell.length_b   1.000
_cell.length_c   1.000
_cell.angle_alpha   90.00
_cell.angle_beta   90.00
_cell.angle_gamma   90.00
#
_symmetry.space_group_name_H-M   'P 1'
#
loop_
_entity.id
_entity.type
_entity.pdbx_description
1 polymer ?
#
loop_
_entity_poly.entity_id
_entity_poly.type
_entity_poly.pdbx_seq_one_letter_code
_entity_poly.pdbx_strand_id
1 'polypeptide(L)'
;MRILILFFCFWGSQLFADEHFLEQENFEAWQFACVEEQSQKLCDLRELVFDSNTNEVVSYLSITINPEALTQMQIAFPHAVNLKSPVQLQIDDKDPLELGYAYCNQSACFIAEIIAENFINMFKEGNQLTLKVLLLDNREATISYSLAGFTAGYNRLNLAVNG
;
A
#
# COMPACT_ATOMS: atom_id res chain seq x y z
N MET A 1 -57.31 -25.22 -18.22
CA MET A 1 -56.41 -24.16 -18.66
C MET A 1 -55.27 -24.08 -17.63
N ARG A 2 -54.11 -24.73 -17.93
CA ARG A 2 -52.96 -24.84 -17.01
C ARG A 2 -51.98 -23.73 -17.36
N ILE A 3 -51.77 -22.80 -16.43
CA ILE A 3 -50.82 -21.70 -16.56
C ILE A 3 -49.46 -22.24 -16.10
N LEU A 4 -48.50 -22.34 -17.04
CA LEU A 4 -47.10 -22.68 -16.79
C LEU A 4 -46.37 -21.40 -16.41
N ILE A 5 -45.97 -21.26 -15.15
CA ILE A 5 -45.12 -20.17 -14.66
C ILE A 5 -43.65 -20.57 -14.92
N LEU A 6 -43.04 -19.97 -15.90
CA LEU A 6 -41.60 -20.09 -16.17
C LEU A 6 -40.84 -19.22 -15.15
N PHE A 7 -40.17 -19.90 -14.23
CA PHE A 7 -39.21 -19.29 -13.31
C PHE A 7 -37.92 -18.97 -14.07
N PHE A 8 -37.72 -17.70 -14.40
CA PHE A 8 -36.45 -17.21 -14.98
C PHE A 8 -35.47 -17.04 -13.80
N CYS A 9 -34.57 -18.02 -13.61
CA CYS A 9 -33.43 -17.86 -12.72
C CYS A 9 -32.45 -16.86 -13.35
N PHE A 10 -32.47 -15.62 -12.85
CA PHE A 10 -31.45 -14.61 -13.14
C PHE A 10 -30.17 -15.01 -12.38
N TRP A 11 -29.26 -15.70 -13.04
CA TRP A 11 -27.92 -15.93 -12.55
C TRP A 11 -27.15 -14.61 -12.68
N GLY A 12 -27.13 -13.87 -11.58
CA GLY A 12 -26.28 -12.70 -11.42
C GLY A 12 -24.83 -13.17 -11.40
N SER A 13 -24.13 -13.04 -12.53
CA SER A 13 -22.68 -13.15 -12.58
C SER A 13 -22.11 -12.01 -11.75
N GLN A 14 -21.54 -12.33 -10.58
CA GLN A 14 -20.70 -11.38 -9.84
C GLN A 14 -19.45 -11.18 -10.68
N LEU A 15 -19.38 -10.02 -11.33
CA LEU A 15 -18.15 -9.51 -11.93
C LEU A 15 -17.22 -9.09 -10.78
N PHE A 16 -16.43 -10.03 -10.28
CA PHE A 16 -15.19 -9.67 -9.61
C PHE A 16 -14.32 -9.06 -10.72
N ALA A 17 -13.99 -7.78 -10.59
CA ALA A 17 -12.96 -7.16 -11.41
C ALA A 17 -11.65 -7.89 -11.05
N ASP A 18 -11.23 -8.79 -11.90
CA ASP A 18 -9.93 -9.44 -11.84
C ASP A 18 -8.92 -8.32 -12.17
N GLU A 19 -8.17 -7.85 -11.16
CA GLU A 19 -7.06 -6.91 -11.40
C GLU A 19 -6.07 -7.62 -12.33
N HIS A 20 -6.08 -7.24 -13.59
CA HIS A 20 -5.22 -7.85 -14.60
C HIS A 20 -3.81 -7.25 -14.48
N PHE A 21 -2.97 -7.91 -13.68
CA PHE A 21 -1.56 -7.53 -13.57
C PHE A 21 -0.84 -7.83 -14.89
N LEU A 22 -0.15 -6.83 -15.43
CA LEU A 22 0.75 -6.99 -16.57
C LEU A 22 2.03 -7.73 -16.16
N GLU A 23 2.52 -7.40 -14.97
CA GLU A 23 3.72 -7.98 -14.38
C GLU A 23 3.54 -8.05 -12.85
N GLN A 24 4.03 -9.12 -12.24
CA GLN A 24 4.03 -9.29 -10.79
C GLN A 24 5.24 -10.11 -10.38
N GLU A 25 5.97 -9.64 -9.36
CA GLU A 25 7.16 -10.30 -8.82
C GLU A 25 7.26 -10.05 -7.31
N ASN A 26 7.69 -11.08 -6.55
CA ASN A 26 7.81 -10.98 -5.10
C ASN A 26 9.29 -10.93 -4.70
N PHE A 27 9.60 -10.03 -3.77
CA PHE A 27 10.90 -9.82 -3.18
C PHE A 27 10.78 -9.89 -1.66
N GLU A 28 10.84 -11.09 -1.10
CA GLU A 28 10.64 -11.36 0.33
C GLU A 28 9.31 -10.76 0.85
N ALA A 29 9.36 -9.67 1.63
CA ALA A 29 8.16 -9.00 2.16
C ALA A 29 7.46 -8.10 1.11
N TRP A 30 8.16 -7.73 0.05
CA TRP A 30 7.69 -6.77 -0.94
C TRP A 30 7.16 -7.43 -2.20
N GLN A 31 6.11 -6.85 -2.74
CA GLN A 31 5.53 -7.23 -4.04
C GLN A 31 5.67 -6.07 -5.02
N PHE A 32 6.34 -6.32 -6.13
CA PHE A 32 6.32 -5.46 -7.30
C PHE A 32 5.14 -5.87 -8.18
N ALA A 33 4.37 -4.89 -8.66
CA ALA A 33 3.31 -5.14 -9.62
C ALA A 33 3.17 -3.98 -10.61
N CYS A 34 2.75 -4.29 -11.84
CA CYS A 34 2.33 -3.31 -12.83
C CYS A 34 0.93 -3.63 -13.32
N VAL A 35 0.11 -2.61 -13.47
CA VAL A 35 -1.22 -2.68 -14.06
C VAL A 35 -1.30 -1.72 -15.25
N GLU A 36 -2.26 -1.97 -16.14
CA GLU A 36 -2.60 -1.01 -17.20
C GLU A 36 -3.83 -0.21 -16.77
N GLU A 37 -3.67 1.10 -16.63
CA GLU A 37 -4.76 2.01 -16.34
C GLU A 37 -4.77 3.13 -17.38
N GLN A 38 -5.91 3.32 -18.06
CA GLN A 38 -6.09 4.34 -19.12
C GLN A 38 -4.98 4.30 -20.19
N SER A 39 -4.55 3.09 -20.58
CA SER A 39 -3.45 2.85 -21.54
C SER A 39 -2.07 3.33 -21.06
N GLN A 40 -1.91 3.50 -19.77
CA GLN A 40 -0.62 3.75 -19.12
C GLN A 40 -0.24 2.58 -18.23
N LYS A 41 1.02 2.17 -18.32
CA LYS A 41 1.58 1.17 -17.41
C LYS A 41 1.94 1.86 -16.09
N LEU A 42 1.25 1.50 -15.02
CA LEU A 42 1.51 1.96 -13.67
C LEU A 42 2.13 0.83 -12.87
N CYS A 43 3.28 1.09 -12.27
CA CYS A 43 3.99 0.11 -11.46
C CYS A 43 4.17 0.63 -10.04
N ASP A 44 4.08 -0.28 -9.08
CA ASP A 44 4.36 -0.01 -7.68
C ASP A 44 5.13 -1.17 -7.02
N LEU A 45 5.76 -0.84 -5.91
CA LEU A 45 6.38 -1.78 -4.99
C LEU A 45 5.66 -1.64 -3.65
N ARG A 46 5.03 -2.69 -3.14
CA ARG A 46 4.17 -2.63 -1.96
C ARG A 46 4.45 -3.72 -0.95
N GLU A 47 4.20 -3.43 0.31
CA GLU A 47 4.06 -4.40 1.40
C GLU A 47 2.70 -4.21 2.08
N LEU A 48 2.02 -5.32 2.37
CA LEU A 48 0.71 -5.36 3.02
C LEU A 48 0.89 -5.91 4.44
N VAL A 49 0.30 -5.23 5.42
CA VAL A 49 0.24 -5.72 6.79
C VAL A 49 -1.17 -6.20 7.10
N PHE A 50 -1.27 -7.42 7.61
CA PHE A 50 -2.54 -8.08 7.93
C PHE A 50 -2.74 -8.17 9.44
N ASP A 51 -3.98 -8.04 9.89
CA ASP A 51 -4.36 -8.42 11.24
C ASP A 51 -4.26 -9.94 11.40
N SER A 52 -3.54 -10.39 12.42
CA SER A 52 -3.29 -11.82 12.66
C SER A 52 -4.53 -12.64 13.01
N ASN A 53 -5.61 -12.00 13.46
CA ASN A 53 -6.83 -12.67 13.89
C ASN A 53 -7.88 -12.72 12.78
N THR A 54 -8.02 -11.62 12.00
CA THR A 54 -9.05 -11.48 10.97
C THR A 54 -8.53 -11.75 9.57
N ASN A 55 -7.21 -11.73 9.38
CA ASN A 55 -6.52 -11.79 8.08
C ASN A 55 -6.96 -10.67 7.12
N GLU A 56 -7.42 -9.56 7.67
CA GLU A 56 -7.76 -8.36 6.90
C GLU A 56 -6.52 -7.46 6.77
N VAL A 57 -6.42 -6.73 5.66
CA VAL A 57 -5.35 -5.74 5.47
C VAL A 57 -5.61 -4.56 6.41
N VAL A 58 -4.68 -4.30 7.33
CA VAL A 58 -4.75 -3.16 8.27
C VAL A 58 -3.93 -1.96 7.81
N SER A 59 -2.96 -2.17 6.95
CA SER A 59 -2.19 -1.08 6.35
C SER A 59 -1.45 -1.59 5.12
N TYR A 60 -1.12 -0.69 4.21
CA TYR A 60 -0.12 -0.97 3.19
C TYR A 60 0.83 0.21 3.02
N LEU A 61 2.06 -0.09 2.66
CA LEU A 61 3.08 0.85 2.26
C LEU A 61 3.39 0.59 0.79
N SER A 62 3.28 1.61 -0.06
CA SER A 62 3.64 1.51 -1.48
C SER A 62 4.63 2.59 -1.88
N ILE A 63 5.50 2.21 -2.81
CA ILE A 63 6.48 3.08 -3.45
C ILE A 63 6.18 3.09 -4.95
N THR A 64 6.05 4.28 -5.50
CA THR A 64 5.90 4.51 -6.94
C THR A 64 6.95 5.49 -7.43
N ILE A 65 7.25 5.47 -8.72
CA ILE A 65 8.10 6.46 -9.37
C ILE A 65 7.25 7.12 -10.46
N ASN A 66 7.09 8.43 -10.36
CA ASN A 66 6.28 9.18 -11.31
C ASN A 66 7.06 9.47 -12.62
N PRO A 67 6.42 9.98 -13.69
CA PRO A 67 7.09 10.31 -14.96
C PRO A 67 8.19 11.38 -14.84
N GLU A 68 8.22 12.15 -13.76
CA GLU A 68 9.26 13.13 -13.46
C GLU A 68 10.44 12.52 -12.69
N ALA A 69 10.47 11.19 -12.59
CA ALA A 69 11.45 10.41 -11.81
C ALA A 69 11.49 10.73 -10.31
N LEU A 70 10.38 11.26 -9.76
CA LEU A 70 10.23 11.46 -8.32
C LEU A 70 9.68 10.19 -7.68
N THR A 71 10.30 9.74 -6.61
CA THR A 71 9.82 8.62 -5.82
C THR A 71 8.78 9.09 -4.82
N GLN A 72 7.59 8.51 -4.90
CA GLN A 72 6.49 8.77 -3.97
C GLN A 72 6.29 7.57 -3.05
N MET A 73 6.18 7.84 -1.76
CA MET A 73 5.76 6.89 -0.73
C MET A 73 4.31 7.17 -0.38
N GLN A 74 3.50 6.13 -0.30
CA GLN A 74 2.13 6.19 0.18
C GLN A 74 1.91 5.14 1.26
N ILE A 75 1.27 5.54 2.36
CA ILE A 75 0.88 4.63 3.45
C ILE A 75 -0.62 4.78 3.68
N ALA A 76 -1.35 3.66 3.64
CA ALA A 76 -2.78 3.64 3.88
C ALA A 76 -3.10 3.09 5.26
N PHE A 77 -4.10 3.68 5.89
CA PHE A 77 -4.64 3.33 7.20
C PHE A 77 -6.16 3.21 7.15
N PRO A 78 -6.80 2.35 7.95
CA PRO A 78 -8.24 2.35 8.11
C PRO A 78 -8.73 3.67 8.73
N HIS A 79 -10.04 3.99 8.59
CA HIS A 79 -10.63 5.24 9.10
C HIS A 79 -10.63 5.38 10.63
N ALA A 80 -10.13 4.38 11.36
CA ALA A 80 -10.04 4.42 12.82
C ALA A 80 -8.90 5.31 13.37
N VAL A 81 -8.12 5.97 12.51
CA VAL A 81 -6.97 6.81 12.90
C VAL A 81 -7.40 8.23 13.29
N ASN A 82 -6.68 8.84 14.24
CA ASN A 82 -6.88 10.21 14.65
C ASN A 82 -6.08 11.16 13.76
N LEU A 83 -6.76 11.83 12.82
CA LEU A 83 -6.13 12.71 11.83
C LEU A 83 -5.46 13.96 12.41
N LYS A 84 -5.72 14.29 13.68
CA LYS A 84 -5.10 15.46 14.36
C LYS A 84 -3.73 15.16 14.94
N SER A 85 -3.38 13.87 15.04
CA SER A 85 -2.09 13.43 15.57
C SER A 85 -1.20 12.97 14.41
N PRO A 86 0.07 13.40 14.36
CA PRO A 86 1.00 12.89 13.37
C PRO A 86 1.26 11.39 13.60
N VAL A 87 1.66 10.73 12.55
CA VAL A 87 2.18 9.37 12.61
C VAL A 87 3.68 9.44 12.83
N GLN A 88 4.20 8.70 13.80
CA GLN A 88 5.64 8.58 13.99
C GLN A 88 6.15 7.42 13.14
N LEU A 89 7.06 7.70 12.21
CA LEU A 89 7.74 6.74 11.37
C LEU A 89 9.18 6.57 11.88
N GLN A 90 9.57 5.35 12.18
CA GLN A 90 10.90 5.02 12.65
C GLN A 90 11.48 3.85 11.86
N ILE A 91 12.74 3.96 11.43
CA ILE A 91 13.49 2.87 10.78
C ILE A 91 14.54 2.39 11.76
N ASP A 92 14.42 1.11 12.15
CA ASP A 92 15.26 0.50 13.19
C ASP A 92 15.31 1.38 14.46
N ASP A 93 16.51 1.72 14.94
CA ASP A 93 16.75 2.55 16.12
C ASP A 93 17.02 4.02 15.78
N LYS A 94 16.75 4.48 14.54
CA LYS A 94 16.95 5.87 14.15
C LYS A 94 15.90 6.78 14.80
N ASP A 95 16.17 8.07 14.84
CA ASP A 95 15.22 9.07 15.35
C ASP A 95 13.91 9.03 14.52
N PRO A 96 12.75 9.05 15.18
CA PRO A 96 11.46 9.02 14.50
C PRO A 96 11.19 10.31 13.75
N LEU A 97 10.53 10.17 12.59
CA LEU A 97 9.99 11.26 11.79
C LEU A 97 8.49 11.37 12.01
N GLU A 98 7.98 12.60 12.07
CA GLU A 98 6.54 12.85 12.14
C GLU A 98 5.98 13.13 10.76
N LEU A 99 4.94 12.37 10.38
CA LEU A 99 4.24 12.48 9.11
C LEU A 99 2.78 12.84 9.32
N GLY A 100 2.27 13.79 8.53
CA GLY A 100 0.87 14.15 8.53
C GLY A 100 0.05 13.33 7.55
N TYR A 101 -1.27 13.21 7.80
CA TYR A 101 -2.18 12.64 6.81
C TYR A 101 -2.40 13.63 5.68
N ALA A 102 -2.31 13.17 4.44
CA ALA A 102 -2.51 13.98 3.24
C ALA A 102 -4.00 14.08 2.88
N TYR A 103 -4.71 12.97 2.91
CA TYR A 103 -6.14 12.89 2.57
C TYR A 103 -6.77 11.59 3.07
N CYS A 104 -8.11 11.53 3.03
CA CYS A 104 -8.86 10.28 3.16
C CYS A 104 -9.83 10.17 1.98
N ASN A 105 -10.10 8.93 1.54
CA ASN A 105 -11.13 8.60 0.57
C ASN A 105 -12.17 7.64 1.20
N GLN A 106 -12.98 6.97 0.40
CA GLN A 106 -13.99 6.02 0.90
C GLN A 106 -13.40 4.75 1.53
N SER A 107 -12.16 4.41 1.20
CA SER A 107 -11.53 3.14 1.62
C SER A 107 -10.54 3.33 2.78
N ALA A 108 -9.78 4.42 2.81
CA ALA A 108 -8.67 4.61 3.75
C ALA A 108 -8.29 6.09 3.95
N CYS A 109 -7.45 6.35 4.95
CA CYS A 109 -6.72 7.60 5.12
C CYS A 109 -5.25 7.40 4.75
N PHE A 110 -4.63 8.40 4.14
CA PHE A 110 -3.33 8.26 3.50
C PHE A 110 -2.32 9.29 3.99
N ILE A 111 -1.10 8.82 4.19
CA ILE A 111 0.11 9.62 4.10
C ILE A 111 0.59 9.50 2.65
N ALA A 112 1.01 10.59 2.04
CA ALA A 112 1.57 10.63 0.69
C ALA A 112 2.70 11.65 0.65
N GLU A 113 3.92 11.18 0.45
CA GLU A 113 5.14 11.99 0.51
C GLU A 113 6.04 11.71 -0.69
N ILE A 114 6.65 12.76 -1.23
CA ILE A 114 7.77 12.61 -2.14
C ILE A 114 9.02 12.42 -1.29
N ILE A 115 9.67 11.29 -1.46
CA ILE A 115 10.85 10.92 -0.68
C ILE A 115 12.13 11.09 -1.50
N ALA A 116 13.13 11.71 -0.86
CA ALA A 116 14.43 11.92 -1.46
C ALA A 116 15.29 10.65 -1.37
N GLU A 117 16.37 10.60 -2.16
CA GLU A 117 17.26 9.44 -2.26
C GLU A 117 17.87 9.02 -0.92
N ASN A 118 18.19 9.99 -0.04
CA ASN A 118 18.69 9.68 1.29
C ASN A 118 17.67 8.88 2.13
N PHE A 119 16.37 9.14 1.95
CA PHE A 119 15.31 8.38 2.62
C PHE A 119 15.17 6.98 2.03
N ILE A 120 15.26 6.87 0.70
CA ILE A 120 15.29 5.57 0.00
C ILE A 120 16.47 4.72 0.48
N ASN A 121 17.65 5.34 0.68
CA ASN A 121 18.82 4.64 1.21
C ASN A 121 18.61 4.16 2.65
N MET A 122 17.87 4.90 3.48
CA MET A 122 17.49 4.41 4.82
C MET A 122 16.65 3.14 4.73
N PHE A 123 15.76 3.01 3.73
CA PHE A 123 14.99 1.78 3.51
C PHE A 123 15.87 0.63 3.02
N LYS A 124 16.83 0.91 2.12
CA LYS A 124 17.76 -0.10 1.58
C LYS A 124 18.72 -0.66 2.64
N GLU A 125 19.07 0.14 3.62
CA GLU A 125 20.02 -0.20 4.70
C GLU A 125 19.33 -0.73 5.96
N GLY A 126 18.04 -0.41 6.13
CA GLY A 126 17.27 -0.77 7.32
C GLY A 126 16.74 -2.21 7.27
N ASN A 127 16.26 -2.66 8.42
CA ASN A 127 15.65 -3.98 8.58
C ASN A 127 14.14 -3.88 8.78
N GLN A 128 13.68 -2.88 9.51
CA GLN A 128 12.27 -2.70 9.86
C GLN A 128 11.88 -1.23 9.85
N LEU A 129 10.71 -0.94 9.32
CA LEU A 129 10.03 0.34 9.47
C LEU A 129 8.86 0.15 10.42
N THR A 130 8.78 1.00 11.45
CA THR A 130 7.72 0.98 12.45
C THR A 130 6.93 2.28 12.40
N LEU A 131 5.61 2.17 12.40
CA LEU A 131 4.70 3.31 12.51
C LEU A 131 3.98 3.26 13.87
N LYS A 132 3.95 4.38 14.59
CA LYS A 132 3.09 4.57 15.74
C LYS A 132 1.96 5.52 15.36
N VAL A 133 0.74 5.06 15.54
CA VAL A 133 -0.49 5.70 15.09
C VAL A 133 -1.44 5.86 16.26
N LEU A 134 -1.96 7.05 16.50
CA LEU A 134 -3.01 7.26 17.47
C LEU A 134 -4.38 6.94 16.83
N LEU A 135 -5.17 6.10 17.48
CA LEU A 135 -6.52 5.76 17.06
C LEU A 135 -7.55 6.76 17.60
N LEU A 136 -8.78 6.72 17.06
CA LEU A 136 -9.89 7.59 17.50
C LEU A 136 -10.30 7.36 18.96
N ASP A 137 -10.06 6.18 19.51
CA ASP A 137 -10.31 5.81 20.90
C ASP A 137 -9.15 6.15 21.85
N ASN A 138 -8.15 6.91 21.37
CA ASN A 138 -6.93 7.32 22.07
C ASN A 138 -5.97 6.17 22.41
N ARG A 139 -6.14 4.99 21.84
CA ARG A 139 -5.11 3.94 21.91
C ARG A 139 -4.03 4.19 20.87
N GLU A 140 -2.80 3.87 21.21
CA GLU A 140 -1.69 3.81 20.26
C GLU A 140 -1.65 2.44 19.60
N ALA A 141 -1.57 2.39 18.28
CA ALA A 141 -1.32 1.20 17.50
C ALA A 141 0.08 1.27 16.89
N THR A 142 0.74 0.11 16.83
CA THR A 142 2.04 -0.04 16.18
C THR A 142 1.88 -0.93 14.96
N ILE A 143 2.35 -0.46 13.81
CA ILE A 143 2.36 -1.19 12.54
C ILE A 143 3.81 -1.33 12.12
N SER A 144 4.23 -2.52 11.74
CA SER A 144 5.61 -2.78 11.32
C SER A 144 5.64 -3.36 9.91
N TYR A 145 6.57 -2.84 9.11
CA TYR A 145 6.91 -3.32 7.78
C TYR A 145 8.32 -3.88 7.78
N SER A 146 8.53 -4.98 7.08
CA SER A 146 9.86 -5.55 6.89
C SER A 146 10.56 -4.86 5.72
N LEU A 147 11.80 -4.46 5.89
CA LEU A 147 12.60 -3.92 4.79
C LEU A 147 13.38 -5.00 4.03
N ALA A 148 13.22 -6.27 4.41
CA ALA A 148 13.79 -7.39 3.68
C ALA A 148 13.19 -7.47 2.27
N GLY A 149 14.06 -7.49 1.25
CA GLY A 149 13.68 -7.50 -0.16
C GLY A 149 13.46 -6.12 -0.79
N PHE A 150 13.36 -5.03 0.02
CA PHE A 150 13.12 -3.68 -0.51
C PHE A 150 14.12 -3.27 -1.59
N THR A 151 15.41 -3.45 -1.36
CA THR A 151 16.46 -3.06 -2.32
C THR A 151 16.27 -3.73 -3.69
N ALA A 152 15.99 -5.03 -3.71
CA ALA A 152 15.77 -5.77 -4.95
C ALA A 152 14.47 -5.33 -5.65
N GLY A 153 13.39 -5.18 -4.89
CA GLY A 153 12.10 -4.69 -5.40
C GLY A 153 12.18 -3.27 -5.94
N TYR A 154 12.87 -2.35 -5.23
CA TYR A 154 13.05 -0.97 -5.69
C TYR A 154 13.88 -0.89 -6.98
N ASN A 155 14.92 -1.71 -7.11
CA ASN A 155 15.69 -1.79 -8.34
C ASN A 155 14.83 -2.29 -9.51
N ARG A 156 13.94 -3.28 -9.25
CA ARG A 156 12.98 -3.77 -10.24
C ARG A 156 11.98 -2.71 -10.68
N LEU A 157 11.43 -1.95 -9.72
CA LEU A 157 10.53 -0.82 -9.98
C LEU A 157 11.23 0.25 -10.84
N ASN A 158 12.45 0.62 -10.49
CA ASN A 158 13.24 1.61 -11.21
C ASN A 158 13.52 1.20 -12.66
N LEU A 159 13.84 -0.07 -12.91
CA LEU A 159 13.99 -0.61 -14.26
C LEU A 159 12.69 -0.61 -15.05
N ALA A 160 11.54 -0.84 -14.41
CA ALA A 160 10.26 -0.88 -15.11
C ALA A 160 9.76 0.51 -15.56
N VAL A 161 10.20 1.57 -14.87
CA VAL A 161 9.78 2.96 -15.15
C VAL A 161 10.80 3.68 -16.04
N ASN A 162 12.09 3.42 -15.88
CA ASN A 162 13.18 4.17 -16.56
C ASN A 162 13.92 3.35 -17.63
N GLY A 163 13.58 2.09 -17.82
CA GLY A 163 14.15 1.18 -18.84
C GLY A 163 13.23 1.07 -20.04
#